data_58e9dbb3408d32f33d42faf1895a4faa
#
_entry.id   58e9dbb3408d32f33d42faf1895a4faa
#
_cell.length_a   1.000
_cell.length_b   1.000
_cell.length_c   1.000
_cell.angle_alpha   90.00
_cell.angle_beta   90.00
_cell.angle_gamma   90.00
#
_symmetry.space_group_name_H-M   'P 1'
#
loop_
_entity.id
_entity.type
_entity.pdbx_description
1 polymer ?
#
loop_
_entity_poly.entity_id
_entity_poly.type
_entity_poly.pdbx_seq_one_letter_code
_entity_poly.pdbx_strand_id
1 'polypeptide(L)'
;MTKILVTGHEGFIGSYVFNHLRHDAGYGYLVDGMDFPDDVGDFQSEIGMFDERYDYVIHLAAFAAIRDSVDNPEKFWENNVEKSKPIFDYCRRYNVRLLYASSAQVEEWWQNPYGITKKVNELQAPPNSVGMRFQTVYGENSRPDMLYRMLQDKTAKYITNHKRDWIHVKDVARAICYLMSSTYTGHIDVGTGETITVRELAEAFGQANLPVKENTPGERDVTCADTTACLLYTSPSPRDS
;
A
#
# COMPACT_ATOMS: atom_id res chain seq x y z
N MET A 1 -19.05 -19.26 -3.15
CA MET A 1 -17.58 -19.14 -3.09
C MET A 1 -17.28 -17.63 -3.10
N THR A 2 -16.49 -17.15 -2.18
CA THR A 2 -16.20 -15.70 -2.07
C THR A 2 -15.33 -15.26 -3.23
N LYS A 3 -15.73 -14.21 -3.94
CA LYS A 3 -15.08 -13.67 -5.12
C LYS A 3 -14.36 -12.36 -4.80
N ILE A 4 -13.05 -12.30 -5.07
CA ILE A 4 -12.18 -11.18 -4.70
C ILE A 4 -11.50 -10.64 -5.95
N LEU A 5 -11.54 -9.32 -6.14
CA LEU A 5 -10.72 -8.63 -7.14
C LEU A 5 -9.52 -7.98 -6.45
N VAL A 6 -8.32 -8.23 -6.96
CA VAL A 6 -7.08 -7.56 -6.55
C VAL A 6 -6.56 -6.73 -7.72
N THR A 7 -6.59 -5.42 -7.60
CA THR A 7 -5.95 -4.55 -8.59
C THR A 7 -4.52 -4.21 -8.17
N GLY A 8 -3.61 -4.09 -9.11
CA GLY A 8 -2.18 -3.96 -8.84
C GLY A 8 -1.54 -5.30 -8.41
N HIS A 9 -2.12 -6.43 -8.83
CA HIS A 9 -1.72 -7.78 -8.41
C HIS A 9 -0.33 -8.20 -8.91
N GLU A 10 0.20 -7.59 -9.95
CA GLU A 10 1.58 -7.78 -10.44
C GLU A 10 2.59 -6.87 -9.71
N GLY A 11 2.09 -5.86 -8.97
CA GLY A 11 2.92 -4.96 -8.18
C GLY A 11 3.55 -5.62 -6.96
N PHE A 12 4.49 -4.91 -6.30
CA PHE A 12 5.22 -5.42 -5.14
C PHE A 12 4.29 -5.96 -4.03
N ILE A 13 3.40 -5.14 -3.47
CA ILE A 13 2.49 -5.57 -2.40
C ILE A 13 1.41 -6.51 -2.98
N GLY A 14 0.87 -6.16 -4.14
CA GLY A 14 -0.24 -6.89 -4.76
C GLY A 14 0.08 -8.34 -5.05
N SER A 15 1.29 -8.65 -5.52
CA SER A 15 1.70 -10.03 -5.80
C SER A 15 1.73 -10.92 -4.55
N TYR A 16 2.16 -10.37 -3.42
CA TYR A 16 2.12 -11.09 -2.14
C TYR A 16 0.69 -11.33 -1.66
N VAL A 17 -0.17 -10.30 -1.75
CA VAL A 17 -1.59 -10.39 -1.36
C VAL A 17 -2.31 -11.40 -2.25
N PHE A 18 -2.13 -11.30 -3.56
CA PHE A 18 -2.78 -12.18 -4.54
C PHE A 18 -2.38 -13.65 -4.33
N ASN A 19 -1.09 -13.93 -4.17
CA ASN A 19 -0.60 -15.27 -3.91
C ASN A 19 -1.08 -15.81 -2.55
N HIS A 20 -1.05 -14.97 -1.52
CA HIS A 20 -1.53 -15.37 -0.18
C HIS A 20 -3.00 -15.75 -0.18
N LEU A 21 -3.86 -14.98 -0.85
CA LEU A 21 -5.29 -15.27 -0.96
C LEU A 21 -5.57 -16.54 -1.76
N ARG A 22 -4.79 -16.85 -2.80
CA ARG A 22 -4.98 -18.02 -3.65
C ARG A 22 -4.46 -19.31 -3.04
N HIS A 23 -3.37 -19.25 -2.29
CA HIS A 23 -2.62 -20.44 -1.90
C HIS A 23 -2.53 -20.67 -0.39
N ASP A 24 -2.39 -19.61 0.40
CA ASP A 24 -2.06 -19.73 1.82
C ASP A 24 -3.26 -19.60 2.74
N ALA A 25 -4.31 -18.91 2.31
CA ALA A 25 -5.45 -18.58 3.17
C ALA A 25 -6.41 -19.76 3.46
N GLY A 26 -6.29 -20.87 2.73
CA GLY A 26 -7.07 -22.10 3.00
C GLY A 26 -8.59 -21.99 2.82
N TYR A 27 -9.10 -20.85 2.36
CA TYR A 27 -10.54 -20.54 2.35
C TYR A 27 -11.25 -20.80 1.01
N GLY A 28 -10.53 -21.26 -0.01
CA GLY A 28 -11.13 -21.54 -1.32
C GLY A 28 -11.72 -20.30 -2.00
N TYR A 29 -11.03 -19.15 -1.92
CA TYR A 29 -11.44 -17.93 -2.60
C TYR A 29 -11.27 -18.05 -4.12
N LEU A 30 -12.17 -17.42 -4.87
CA LEU A 30 -11.97 -17.13 -6.28
C LEU A 30 -11.34 -15.74 -6.39
N VAL A 31 -10.09 -15.68 -6.78
CA VAL A 31 -9.32 -14.42 -6.79
C VAL A 31 -8.95 -14.07 -8.22
N ASP A 32 -9.47 -12.94 -8.69
CA ASP A 32 -9.11 -12.34 -9.97
C ASP A 32 -8.09 -11.22 -9.76
N GLY A 33 -7.12 -11.12 -10.64
CA GLY A 33 -6.12 -10.06 -10.66
C GLY A 33 -6.38 -9.10 -11.81
N MET A 34 -6.11 -7.81 -11.60
CA MET A 34 -6.19 -6.78 -12.62
C MET A 34 -5.01 -5.82 -12.46
N ASP A 35 -4.26 -5.62 -13.54
CA ASP A 35 -3.23 -4.59 -13.65
C ASP A 35 -3.45 -3.78 -14.92
N PHE A 36 -3.07 -2.51 -14.88
CA PHE A 36 -3.21 -1.64 -16.01
C PHE A 36 -1.83 -1.44 -16.64
N PRO A 37 -1.58 -1.94 -17.87
CA PRO A 37 -0.46 -1.47 -18.64
C PRO A 37 -0.60 0.04 -18.89
N ASP A 38 0.51 0.73 -19.08
CA ASP A 38 0.58 2.19 -19.24
C ASP A 38 -0.33 2.75 -20.36
N ASP A 39 -0.79 1.89 -21.26
CA ASP A 39 -1.57 2.25 -22.45
C ASP A 39 -3.05 1.81 -22.42
N VAL A 40 -3.59 1.30 -21.32
CA VAL A 40 -4.94 0.74 -21.37
C VAL A 40 -6.00 1.75 -21.00
N GLY A 41 -6.79 2.01 -22.01
CA GLY A 41 -8.06 2.68 -21.89
C GLY A 41 -9.03 1.93 -20.99
N ASP A 42 -9.80 2.74 -20.29
CA ASP A 42 -11.13 2.48 -19.76
C ASP A 42 -11.33 1.22 -18.91
N PHE A 43 -10.89 1.32 -17.66
CA PHE A 43 -11.31 0.41 -16.59
C PHE A 43 -12.85 0.22 -16.52
N GLN A 44 -13.64 1.21 -16.97
CA GLN A 44 -15.09 1.11 -17.02
C GLN A 44 -15.55 0.04 -18.02
N SER A 45 -14.82 -0.17 -19.12
CA SER A 45 -15.14 -1.22 -20.08
C SER A 45 -14.82 -2.61 -19.52
N GLU A 46 -13.74 -2.74 -18.75
CA GLU A 46 -13.35 -4.03 -18.18
C GLU A 46 -14.21 -4.42 -16.97
N ILE A 47 -14.49 -3.51 -16.04
CA ILE A 47 -15.48 -3.78 -14.95
C ILE A 47 -16.89 -3.98 -15.49
N GLY A 48 -17.28 -3.28 -16.56
CA GLY A 48 -18.57 -3.48 -17.24
C GLY A 48 -18.69 -4.83 -17.95
N MET A 49 -17.56 -5.50 -18.25
CA MET A 49 -17.54 -6.85 -18.81
C MET A 49 -17.69 -7.95 -17.75
N PHE A 50 -17.49 -7.63 -16.45
CA PHE A 50 -17.72 -8.57 -15.37
C PHE A 50 -19.22 -8.58 -15.00
N ASP A 51 -19.96 -9.50 -15.57
CA ASP A 51 -21.38 -9.77 -15.26
C ASP A 51 -21.57 -10.30 -13.82
N GLU A 52 -20.47 -10.60 -13.14
CA GLU A 52 -20.43 -11.16 -11.80
C GLU A 52 -19.95 -10.15 -10.77
N ARG A 53 -20.67 -10.05 -9.67
CA ARG A 53 -20.29 -9.19 -8.54
C ARG A 53 -19.17 -9.80 -7.73
N TYR A 54 -18.20 -8.95 -7.34
CA TYR A 54 -17.23 -9.29 -6.32
C TYR A 54 -17.81 -9.07 -4.91
N ASP A 55 -17.41 -9.92 -3.98
CA ASP A 55 -17.67 -9.71 -2.55
C ASP A 55 -16.70 -8.71 -1.95
N TYR A 56 -15.45 -8.73 -2.45
CA TYR A 56 -14.35 -7.85 -2.00
C TYR A 56 -13.58 -7.29 -3.18
N VAL A 57 -13.15 -6.03 -3.05
CA VAL A 57 -12.15 -5.42 -3.91
C VAL A 57 -10.97 -4.98 -3.05
N ILE A 58 -9.77 -5.42 -3.41
CA ILE A 58 -8.51 -5.00 -2.81
C ILE A 58 -7.78 -4.15 -3.85
N HIS A 59 -7.84 -2.83 -3.70
CA HIS A 59 -7.30 -1.88 -4.67
C HIS A 59 -5.90 -1.42 -4.25
N LEU A 60 -4.87 -2.02 -4.87
CA LEU A 60 -3.46 -1.73 -4.62
C LEU A 60 -2.77 -1.05 -5.83
N ALA A 61 -3.45 -0.95 -6.97
CA ALA A 61 -2.94 -0.28 -8.15
C ALA A 61 -2.75 1.22 -7.89
N ALA A 62 -1.50 1.64 -7.71
CA ALA A 62 -1.15 3.04 -7.51
C ALA A 62 0.35 3.27 -7.73
N PHE A 63 0.72 4.47 -8.19
CA PHE A 63 2.10 4.95 -8.10
C PHE A 63 2.40 5.38 -6.66
N ALA A 64 3.57 5.03 -6.14
CA ALA A 64 3.94 5.21 -4.73
C ALA A 64 5.33 5.84 -4.52
N ALA A 65 5.92 6.47 -5.53
CA ALA A 65 7.22 7.11 -5.45
C ALA A 65 7.09 8.62 -5.16
N ILE A 66 7.39 9.05 -3.93
CA ILE A 66 7.24 10.45 -3.50
C ILE A 66 8.01 11.40 -4.42
N ARG A 67 9.30 11.10 -4.69
CA ARG A 67 10.15 11.96 -5.51
C ARG A 67 9.65 12.08 -6.94
N ASP A 68 9.28 10.96 -7.56
CA ASP A 68 8.70 10.95 -8.91
C ASP A 68 7.38 11.75 -8.95
N SER A 69 6.61 11.77 -7.87
CA SER A 69 5.39 12.57 -7.82
C SER A 69 5.63 14.08 -7.86
N VAL A 70 6.77 14.54 -7.33
CA VAL A 70 7.15 15.97 -7.39
C VAL A 70 7.49 16.36 -8.82
N ASP A 71 8.19 15.48 -9.54
CA ASP A 71 8.59 15.73 -10.92
C ASP A 71 7.44 15.52 -11.92
N ASN A 72 6.50 14.62 -11.61
CA ASN A 72 5.40 14.19 -12.50
C ASN A 72 4.02 14.21 -11.80
N PRO A 73 3.54 15.34 -11.26
CA PRO A 73 2.33 15.39 -10.43
C PRO A 73 1.07 14.97 -11.19
N GLU A 74 0.94 15.33 -12.46
CA GLU A 74 -0.23 15.00 -13.30
C GLU A 74 -0.36 13.49 -13.52
N LYS A 75 0.76 12.82 -13.79
CA LYS A 75 0.82 11.35 -13.91
C LYS A 75 0.30 10.65 -12.66
N PHE A 76 0.67 11.17 -11.47
CA PHE A 76 0.19 10.62 -10.20
C PHE A 76 -1.29 10.89 -9.99
N TRP A 77 -1.77 12.09 -10.35
CA TRP A 77 -3.18 12.42 -10.25
C TRP A 77 -4.03 11.50 -11.15
N GLU A 78 -3.68 11.41 -12.42
CA GLU A 78 -4.40 10.58 -13.38
C GLU A 78 -4.46 9.10 -12.91
N ASN A 79 -3.33 8.53 -12.52
CA ASN A 79 -3.28 7.13 -12.12
C ASN A 79 -3.94 6.88 -10.76
N ASN A 80 -3.63 7.68 -9.73
CA ASN A 80 -4.05 7.39 -8.37
C ASN A 80 -5.44 7.93 -8.04
N VAL A 81 -5.94 8.95 -8.75
CA VAL A 81 -7.24 9.57 -8.48
C VAL A 81 -8.23 9.20 -9.58
N GLU A 82 -7.97 9.60 -10.82
CA GLU A 82 -8.95 9.42 -11.89
C GLU A 82 -9.19 7.94 -12.21
N LYS A 83 -8.13 7.13 -12.31
CA LYS A 83 -8.27 5.68 -12.57
C LYS A 83 -8.79 4.90 -11.35
N SER A 84 -8.70 5.42 -10.13
CA SER A 84 -9.30 4.80 -8.93
C SER A 84 -10.79 5.06 -8.80
N LYS A 85 -11.28 6.17 -9.38
CA LYS A 85 -12.68 6.59 -9.26
C LYS A 85 -13.70 5.55 -9.75
N PRO A 86 -13.54 4.91 -10.92
CA PRO A 86 -14.45 3.85 -11.37
C PRO A 86 -14.56 2.67 -10.40
N ILE A 87 -13.44 2.31 -9.74
CA ILE A 87 -13.41 1.24 -8.72
C ILE A 87 -14.23 1.65 -7.50
N PHE A 88 -14.04 2.86 -7.03
CA PHE A 88 -14.79 3.41 -5.89
C PHE A 88 -16.28 3.52 -6.20
N ASP A 89 -16.63 3.96 -7.41
CA ASP A 89 -18.02 4.08 -7.87
C ASP A 89 -18.68 2.69 -8.00
N TYR A 90 -17.96 1.69 -8.53
CA TYR A 90 -18.42 0.31 -8.54
C TYR A 90 -18.71 -0.20 -7.11
N CYS A 91 -17.74 -0.06 -6.19
CA CYS A 91 -17.90 -0.52 -4.82
C CYS A 91 -19.05 0.21 -4.10
N ARG A 92 -19.22 1.51 -4.35
CA ARG A 92 -20.34 2.30 -3.81
C ARG A 92 -21.69 1.84 -4.37
N ARG A 93 -21.77 1.64 -5.70
CA ARG A 93 -22.99 1.24 -6.40
C ARG A 93 -23.51 -0.12 -5.94
N TYR A 94 -22.62 -1.07 -5.74
CA TYR A 94 -22.97 -2.44 -5.41
C TYR A 94 -22.76 -2.81 -3.94
N ASN A 95 -22.38 -1.83 -3.11
CA ASN A 95 -22.05 -2.01 -1.70
C ASN A 95 -20.98 -3.09 -1.45
N VAL A 96 -20.00 -3.20 -2.38
CA VAL A 96 -18.89 -4.14 -2.28
C VAL A 96 -17.91 -3.64 -1.22
N ARG A 97 -17.39 -4.55 -0.41
CA ARG A 97 -16.36 -4.25 0.59
C ARG A 97 -15.05 -3.87 -0.12
N LEU A 98 -14.57 -2.65 0.12
CA LEU A 98 -13.34 -2.14 -0.49
C LEU A 98 -12.22 -1.99 0.56
N LEU A 99 -11.06 -2.59 0.27
CA LEU A 99 -9.80 -2.30 0.95
C LEU A 99 -8.89 -1.59 -0.06
N TYR A 100 -8.36 -0.41 0.26
CA TYR A 100 -7.53 0.32 -0.70
C TYR A 100 -6.25 0.85 -0.07
N ALA A 101 -5.20 0.93 -0.91
CA ALA A 101 -3.90 1.46 -0.52
C ALA A 101 -3.98 2.97 -0.28
N SER A 102 -3.93 3.38 0.99
CA SER A 102 -3.58 4.73 1.43
C SER A 102 -2.09 4.76 1.84
N SER A 103 -1.65 5.77 2.56
CA SER A 103 -0.25 5.96 2.94
C SER A 103 -0.12 6.76 4.21
N ALA A 104 0.94 6.55 4.98
CA ALA A 104 1.36 7.43 6.07
C ALA A 104 1.54 8.90 5.63
N GLN A 105 1.77 9.15 4.33
CA GLN A 105 1.91 10.51 3.78
C GLN A 105 0.64 11.35 3.89
N VAL A 106 -0.52 10.77 4.14
CA VAL A 106 -1.79 11.52 4.29
C VAL A 106 -1.83 12.39 5.54
N GLU A 107 -1.00 12.15 6.54
CA GLU A 107 -0.95 12.99 7.75
C GLU A 107 -0.38 14.38 7.46
N GLU A 108 0.55 14.48 6.52
CA GLU A 108 1.14 15.72 6.01
C GLU A 108 0.98 15.78 4.48
N TRP A 109 -0.22 15.51 4.00
CA TRP A 109 -0.56 15.32 2.59
C TRP A 109 -0.14 16.49 1.68
N TRP A 110 -0.04 17.70 2.24
CA TRP A 110 0.34 18.91 1.51
C TRP A 110 1.82 18.96 1.11
N GLN A 111 2.67 18.12 1.66
CA GLN A 111 4.11 18.13 1.39
C GLN A 111 4.49 17.63 0.00
N ASN A 112 3.66 16.77 -0.60
CA ASN A 112 3.99 16.19 -1.90
C ASN A 112 2.72 15.74 -2.67
N PRO A 113 2.77 15.72 -4.03
CA PRO A 113 1.64 15.33 -4.85
C PRO A 113 1.12 13.91 -4.58
N TYR A 114 2.00 12.95 -4.28
CA TYR A 114 1.58 11.60 -3.89
C TYR A 114 0.69 11.60 -2.64
N GLY A 115 1.08 12.33 -1.59
CA GLY A 115 0.27 12.50 -0.38
C GLY A 115 -1.10 13.11 -0.68
N ILE A 116 -1.14 14.12 -1.58
CA ILE A 116 -2.40 14.74 -2.04
C ILE A 116 -3.30 13.67 -2.68
N THR A 117 -2.78 12.85 -3.61
CA THR A 117 -3.61 11.82 -4.27
C THR A 117 -4.18 10.80 -3.30
N LYS A 118 -3.40 10.39 -2.29
CA LYS A 118 -3.88 9.46 -1.25
C LYS A 118 -4.92 10.09 -0.34
N LYS A 119 -4.76 11.37 0.00
CA LYS A 119 -5.77 12.12 0.77
C LYS A 119 -7.08 12.26 0.02
N VAL A 120 -7.02 12.54 -1.29
CA VAL A 120 -8.23 12.61 -2.14
C VAL A 120 -8.93 11.25 -2.18
N ASN A 121 -8.18 10.15 -2.30
CA ASN A 121 -8.77 8.80 -2.26
C ASN A 121 -9.48 8.53 -0.92
N GLU A 122 -8.90 8.94 0.22
CA GLU A 122 -9.57 8.83 1.52
C GLU A 122 -10.90 9.61 1.58
N LEU A 123 -10.94 10.80 0.95
CA LEU A 123 -12.16 11.64 0.92
C LEU A 123 -13.24 11.09 -0.03
N GLN A 124 -12.85 10.37 -1.08
CA GLN A 124 -13.75 9.81 -2.08
C GLN A 124 -14.21 8.38 -1.78
N ALA A 125 -13.56 7.71 -0.83
CA ALA A 125 -13.80 6.31 -0.53
C ALA A 125 -15.27 6.03 -0.16
N PRO A 126 -15.85 4.90 -0.61
CA PRO A 126 -17.20 4.51 -0.24
C PRO A 126 -17.30 4.17 1.26
N PRO A 127 -18.51 4.26 1.86
CA PRO A 127 -18.69 4.01 3.30
C PRO A 127 -18.24 2.60 3.75
N ASN A 128 -18.45 1.57 2.91
CA ASN A 128 -18.03 0.21 3.20
C ASN A 128 -16.58 -0.04 2.77
N SER A 129 -15.64 0.77 3.28
CA SER A 129 -14.25 0.68 2.89
C SER A 129 -13.26 0.82 4.05
N VAL A 130 -12.03 0.33 3.81
CA VAL A 130 -10.87 0.52 4.69
C VAL A 130 -9.72 1.11 3.87
N GLY A 131 -9.31 2.32 4.21
CA GLY A 131 -8.09 2.94 3.72
C GLY A 131 -6.89 2.50 4.55
N MET A 132 -6.01 1.73 3.96
CA MET A 132 -4.84 1.19 4.63
C MET A 132 -3.66 2.14 4.46
N ARG A 133 -3.31 2.88 5.50
CA ARG A 133 -2.16 3.79 5.53
C ARG A 133 -0.88 3.02 5.74
N PHE A 134 -0.34 2.50 4.64
CA PHE A 134 0.91 1.75 4.70
C PHE A 134 2.07 2.62 5.17
N GLN A 135 2.84 2.08 6.11
CA GLN A 135 4.15 2.57 6.48
C GLN A 135 5.19 2.12 5.45
N THR A 136 6.47 2.06 5.80
CA THR A 136 7.51 1.68 4.82
C THR A 136 7.53 0.17 4.63
N VAL A 137 6.87 -0.31 3.58
CA VAL A 137 6.80 -1.74 3.26
C VAL A 137 8.12 -2.20 2.64
N TYR A 138 8.68 -3.31 3.12
CA TYR A 138 9.92 -3.89 2.60
C TYR A 138 9.79 -5.40 2.38
N GLY A 139 10.73 -5.98 1.66
CA GLY A 139 10.81 -7.43 1.41
C GLY A 139 11.40 -7.76 0.05
N GLU A 140 11.44 -9.06 -0.25
CA GLU A 140 11.86 -9.57 -1.55
C GLU A 140 10.97 -9.01 -2.66
N ASN A 141 11.51 -8.79 -3.85
CA ASN A 141 10.83 -8.19 -5.00
C ASN A 141 10.35 -6.74 -4.80
N SER A 142 10.85 -6.03 -3.77
CA SER A 142 10.64 -4.59 -3.69
C SER A 142 11.26 -3.87 -4.90
N ARG A 143 10.67 -2.72 -5.28
CA ARG A 143 11.16 -1.97 -6.45
C ARG A 143 12.63 -1.60 -6.30
N PRO A 144 13.40 -1.55 -7.42
CA PRO A 144 14.84 -1.22 -7.40
C PRO A 144 15.16 0.16 -6.82
N ASP A 145 14.22 1.11 -6.89
CA ASP A 145 14.35 2.47 -6.37
C ASP A 145 14.07 2.60 -4.86
N MET A 146 13.61 1.52 -4.21
CA MET A 146 13.39 1.50 -2.77
C MET A 146 14.71 1.34 -2.02
N LEU A 147 14.88 2.11 -0.93
CA LEU A 147 16.10 2.11 -0.15
C LEU A 147 16.51 0.71 0.34
N TYR A 148 15.55 -0.09 0.84
CA TYR A 148 15.80 -1.47 1.25
C TYR A 148 16.49 -2.28 0.13
N ARG A 149 15.95 -2.21 -1.08
CA ARG A 149 16.50 -2.90 -2.25
C ARG A 149 17.85 -2.34 -2.66
N MET A 150 18.02 -1.02 -2.66
CA MET A 150 19.30 -0.39 -2.97
C MET A 150 20.40 -0.76 -1.97
N LEU A 151 20.06 -0.91 -0.68
CA LEU A 151 21.02 -1.38 0.33
C LEU A 151 21.36 -2.86 0.14
N GLN A 152 20.36 -3.70 -0.15
CA GLN A 152 20.56 -5.12 -0.44
C GLN A 152 21.49 -5.32 -1.65
N ASP A 153 21.25 -4.59 -2.73
CA ASP A 153 22.03 -4.68 -3.99
C ASP A 153 23.31 -3.86 -3.96
N LYS A 154 23.61 -3.14 -2.86
CA LYS A 154 24.76 -2.24 -2.69
C LYS A 154 24.82 -1.12 -3.74
N THR A 155 23.67 -0.65 -4.20
CA THR A 155 23.54 0.46 -5.17
C THR A 155 23.18 1.79 -4.53
N ALA A 156 22.93 1.82 -3.21
CA ALA A 156 22.66 3.03 -2.47
C ALA A 156 23.87 3.98 -2.51
N LYS A 157 23.63 5.24 -2.92
CA LYS A 157 24.67 6.25 -3.03
C LYS A 157 24.76 7.16 -1.80
N TYR A 158 23.67 7.24 -1.04
CA TYR A 158 23.53 8.04 0.17
C TYR A 158 22.38 7.50 1.03
N ILE A 159 22.37 7.93 2.28
CA ILE A 159 21.28 7.73 3.23
C ILE A 159 20.70 9.09 3.65
N THR A 160 19.59 9.07 4.40
CA THR A 160 18.96 10.27 4.97
C THR A 160 18.87 10.15 6.49
N ASN A 161 18.54 11.24 7.18
CA ASN A 161 18.35 11.25 8.64
C ASN A 161 16.92 10.84 9.07
N HIS A 162 16.13 10.28 8.17
CA HIS A 162 14.77 9.89 8.44
C HIS A 162 14.68 8.69 9.40
N LYS A 163 13.55 8.64 10.12
CA LYS A 163 13.10 7.45 10.85
C LYS A 163 11.86 6.88 10.18
N ARG A 164 11.83 5.58 10.02
CA ARG A 164 10.72 4.88 9.35
C ARG A 164 10.28 3.68 10.17
N ASP A 165 8.98 3.47 10.20
CA ASP A 165 8.38 2.21 10.58
C ASP A 165 8.46 1.26 9.37
N TRP A 166 9.19 0.17 9.54
CA TRP A 166 9.45 -0.82 8.49
C TRP A 166 8.59 -2.05 8.71
N ILE A 167 7.63 -2.30 7.83
CA ILE A 167 6.78 -3.48 7.88
C ILE A 167 7.10 -4.45 6.73
N HIS A 168 7.22 -5.74 7.04
CA HIS A 168 7.48 -6.74 6.02
C HIS A 168 6.24 -6.99 5.15
N VAL A 169 6.41 -7.14 3.84
CA VAL A 169 5.30 -7.29 2.88
C VAL A 169 4.38 -8.48 3.16
N LYS A 170 4.90 -9.57 3.75
CA LYS A 170 4.08 -10.72 4.18
C LYS A 170 3.16 -10.36 5.35
N ASP A 171 3.58 -9.45 6.23
CA ASP A 171 2.74 -8.98 7.34
C ASP A 171 1.65 -8.04 6.82
N VAL A 172 1.97 -7.22 5.82
CA VAL A 172 0.97 -6.43 5.09
C VAL A 172 -0.09 -7.33 4.46
N ALA A 173 0.29 -8.41 3.78
CA ALA A 173 -0.65 -9.35 3.18
C ALA A 173 -1.57 -9.98 4.24
N ARG A 174 -1.01 -10.39 5.39
CA ARG A 174 -1.80 -10.92 6.52
C ARG A 174 -2.76 -9.88 7.10
N ALA A 175 -2.31 -8.64 7.28
CA ALA A 175 -3.15 -7.55 7.77
C ALA A 175 -4.33 -7.27 6.82
N ILE A 176 -4.12 -7.29 5.50
CA ILE A 176 -5.17 -7.13 4.49
C ILE A 176 -6.21 -8.24 4.61
N CYS A 177 -5.78 -9.51 4.70
CA CYS A 177 -6.69 -10.64 4.86
C CYS A 177 -7.53 -10.54 6.14
N TYR A 178 -6.92 -10.06 7.22
CA TYR A 178 -7.60 -9.84 8.48
C TYR A 178 -8.64 -8.71 8.37
N LEU A 179 -8.26 -7.57 7.81
CA LEU A 179 -9.15 -6.43 7.60
C LEU A 179 -10.32 -6.76 6.66
N MET A 180 -10.10 -7.64 5.68
CA MET A 180 -11.13 -8.12 4.76
C MET A 180 -12.29 -8.77 5.52
N SER A 181 -11.99 -9.60 6.52
CA SER A 181 -12.98 -10.30 7.35
C SER A 181 -13.52 -9.46 8.51
N SER A 182 -12.94 -8.30 8.79
CA SER A 182 -13.38 -7.42 9.87
C SER A 182 -14.60 -6.57 9.48
N THR A 183 -15.28 -6.01 10.47
CA THR A 183 -16.36 -5.02 10.27
C THR A 183 -15.86 -3.57 10.32
N TYR A 184 -14.56 -3.35 10.52
CA TYR A 184 -13.97 -2.02 10.59
C TYR A 184 -14.14 -1.25 9.28
N THR A 185 -14.47 0.03 9.38
CA THR A 185 -14.51 0.97 8.24
C THR A 185 -13.75 2.25 8.60
N GLY A 186 -13.29 2.97 7.58
CA GLY A 186 -12.50 4.19 7.76
C GLY A 186 -11.04 3.99 7.39
N HIS A 187 -10.12 4.53 8.18
CA HIS A 187 -8.68 4.50 7.87
C HIS A 187 -7.92 3.83 9.01
N ILE A 188 -6.93 3.03 8.68
CA ILE A 188 -6.09 2.34 9.66
C ILE A 188 -4.63 2.37 9.20
N ASP A 189 -3.74 2.63 10.13
CA ASP A 189 -2.31 2.52 9.88
C ASP A 189 -1.88 1.06 9.85
N VAL A 190 -1.04 0.72 8.85
CA VAL A 190 -0.49 -0.61 8.69
C VAL A 190 1.03 -0.52 8.79
N GLY A 191 1.54 -0.82 9.96
CA GLY A 191 2.94 -0.73 10.36
C GLY A 191 3.19 -1.56 11.61
N THR A 192 4.39 -1.46 12.14
CA THR A 192 4.82 -2.17 13.35
C THR A 192 4.63 -1.34 14.63
N GLY A 193 4.52 -0.01 14.50
CA GLY A 193 4.52 0.94 15.62
C GLY A 193 5.91 1.23 16.18
N GLU A 194 6.95 0.68 15.56
CA GLU A 194 8.34 0.91 15.94
C GLU A 194 9.12 1.53 14.78
N THR A 195 10.01 2.47 15.08
CA THR A 195 10.83 3.12 14.06
C THR A 195 12.30 2.82 14.24
N ILE A 196 13.00 2.62 13.12
CA ILE A 196 14.46 2.66 13.06
C ILE A 196 14.90 3.77 12.11
N THR A 197 16.11 4.30 12.34
CA THR A 197 16.70 5.27 11.43
C THR A 197 17.15 4.60 10.13
N VAL A 198 17.17 5.36 9.06
CA VAL A 198 17.75 4.90 7.80
C VAL A 198 19.24 4.51 7.97
N ARG A 199 19.95 5.14 8.90
CA ARG A 199 21.32 4.78 9.26
C ARG A 199 21.44 3.40 9.88
N GLU A 200 20.60 3.08 10.90
CA GLU A 200 20.57 1.75 11.52
C GLU A 200 20.28 0.66 10.49
N LEU A 201 19.36 0.94 9.56
CA LEU A 201 19.11 0.01 8.46
C LEU A 201 20.34 -0.17 7.57
N ALA A 202 21.03 0.91 7.19
CA ALA A 202 22.24 0.83 6.38
C ALA A 202 23.38 0.09 7.10
N GLU A 203 23.51 0.27 8.41
CA GLU A 203 24.47 -0.47 9.26
C GLU A 203 24.19 -1.97 9.25
N ALA A 204 22.91 -2.38 9.33
CA ALA A 204 22.52 -3.80 9.22
C ALA A 204 22.91 -4.44 7.88
N PHE A 205 23.00 -3.64 6.81
CA PHE A 205 23.51 -4.08 5.49
C PHE A 205 25.03 -3.88 5.30
N GLY A 206 25.77 -3.49 6.36
CA GLY A 206 27.21 -3.24 6.30
C GLY A 206 27.59 -2.00 5.50
N GLN A 207 26.71 -1.00 5.39
CA GLN A 207 26.87 0.24 4.63
C GLN A 207 26.79 1.50 5.51
N ALA A 208 27.31 1.44 6.73
CA ALA A 208 27.31 2.55 7.70
C ALA A 208 27.98 3.85 7.21
N ASN A 209 28.92 3.74 6.27
CA ASN A 209 29.74 4.85 5.79
C ASN A 209 29.13 5.60 4.59
N LEU A 210 27.90 5.32 4.19
CA LEU A 210 27.22 6.07 3.15
C LEU A 210 27.06 7.54 3.55
N PRO A 211 27.30 8.50 2.62
CA PRO A 211 27.11 9.92 2.90
C PRO A 211 25.64 10.21 3.23
N VAL A 212 25.42 11.15 4.13
CA VAL A 212 24.07 11.61 4.47
C VAL A 212 23.66 12.72 3.52
N LYS A 213 22.53 12.58 2.87
CA LYS A 213 21.86 13.63 2.13
C LYS A 213 20.88 14.32 3.05
N GLU A 214 21.19 15.54 3.41
CA GLU A 214 20.24 16.44 4.07
C GLU A 214 19.27 17.02 3.03
N ASN A 215 18.12 17.48 3.46
CA ASN A 215 17.11 18.11 2.63
C ASN A 215 16.57 17.18 1.52
N THR A 216 15.50 16.49 1.84
CA THR A 216 14.71 15.65 0.92
C THR A 216 13.29 16.24 0.80
N PRO A 217 13.09 17.24 -0.09
CA PRO A 217 11.79 17.90 -0.22
C PRO A 217 10.64 16.91 -0.41
N GLY A 218 9.54 17.15 0.28
CA GLY A 218 8.33 16.34 0.20
C GLY A 218 8.37 15.05 1.03
N GLU A 219 9.47 14.73 1.69
CA GLU A 219 9.54 13.58 2.59
C GLU A 219 9.40 13.99 4.06
N ARG A 220 8.60 13.28 4.83
CA ARG A 220 8.49 13.46 6.29
C ARG A 220 9.74 12.94 6.98
N ASP A 221 10.16 13.59 8.06
CA ASP A 221 11.33 13.17 8.86
C ASP A 221 11.07 11.84 9.57
N VAL A 222 9.87 11.66 10.11
CA VAL A 222 9.47 10.46 10.85
C VAL A 222 8.10 9.96 10.35
N THR A 223 8.00 8.66 10.11
CA THR A 223 6.71 7.99 9.92
C THR A 223 6.61 6.77 10.81
N CYS A 224 5.52 6.66 11.57
CA CYS A 224 5.26 5.58 12.52
C CYS A 224 3.76 5.29 12.54
N ALA A 225 3.39 4.04 12.55
CA ALA A 225 1.99 3.64 12.66
C ALA A 225 1.43 3.91 14.05
N ASP A 226 0.22 4.41 14.10
CA ASP A 226 -0.62 4.28 15.30
C ASP A 226 -1.23 2.87 15.31
N THR A 227 -0.66 1.99 16.09
CA THR A 227 -1.09 0.59 16.19
C THR A 227 -2.28 0.38 17.13
N THR A 228 -2.79 1.41 17.78
CA THR A 228 -3.89 1.30 18.76
C THR A 228 -5.12 0.62 18.14
N ALA A 229 -5.51 1.04 16.95
CA ALA A 229 -6.63 0.43 16.22
C ALA A 229 -6.27 -1.00 15.74
N CYS A 230 -5.04 -1.23 15.29
CA CYS A 230 -4.58 -2.54 14.83
C CYS A 230 -4.57 -3.58 15.95
N LEU A 231 -4.12 -3.21 17.15
CA LEU A 231 -4.13 -4.09 18.33
C LEU A 231 -5.54 -4.46 18.80
N LEU A 232 -6.54 -3.62 18.52
CA LEU A 232 -7.93 -3.92 18.84
C LEU A 232 -8.54 -5.00 17.94
N TYR A 233 -7.99 -5.17 16.72
CA TYR A 233 -8.54 -6.08 15.71
C TYR A 233 -7.64 -7.29 15.41
N THR A 234 -6.41 -7.30 15.89
CA THR A 234 -5.52 -8.46 15.77
C THR A 234 -5.60 -9.30 17.06
N SER A 235 -6.11 -10.52 16.96
CA SER A 235 -5.89 -11.51 18.00
C SER A 235 -4.38 -11.75 18.13
N PRO A 236 -3.85 -11.92 19.36
CA PRO A 236 -2.45 -12.24 19.54
C PRO A 236 -2.08 -13.46 18.69
N SER A 237 -0.94 -13.39 18.01
CA SER A 237 -0.44 -14.51 17.22
C SER A 237 -0.26 -15.73 18.12
N PRO A 238 -0.58 -16.96 17.67
CA PRO A 238 -0.26 -18.18 18.40
C PRO A 238 1.22 -18.39 18.69
N ARG A 239 2.10 -17.49 18.22
CA ARG A 239 3.54 -17.48 18.55
C ARG A 239 3.88 -16.70 19.81
N ASP A 240 2.92 -15.97 20.37
CA ASP A 240 3.09 -15.15 21.58
C ASP A 240 2.49 -15.83 22.83
N SER A 241 2.14 -17.12 22.72
CA SER A 241 1.64 -17.99 23.81
C SER A 241 2.60 -19.14 24.13
#